data_b84dbabe3931d77089612ad18e0179d0
#
_entry.id   b84dbabe3931d77089612ad18e0179d0
#
_cell.length_a   1.000
_cell.length_b   1.000
_cell.length_c   1.000
_cell.angle_alpha   90.00
_cell.angle_beta   90.00
_cell.angle_gamma   90.00
#
_symmetry.space_group_name_H-M   'P 1'
#
loop_
_entity.id
_entity.type
_entity.pdbx_description
1 polymer ?
#
loop_
_entity_poly.entity_id
_entity_poly.type
_entity_poly.pdbx_seq_one_letter_code
_entity_poly.pdbx_strand_id
1 'polypeptide(L)'
;KTLGPRHYSTVMAVPDTNGELPDNIRIGTITSGLAPYTGTWDIWEVAHLLRRVGFGVKKTEVEALLALTPSAAVDLLMTLAPPANPSATPLNHYQNTAADSGGILLGDSWTSNNLAYLTGSNDSTVNSQRQNSLIDWSWGLCINENTTIREKMVLFWYHFIPVNFDDVRNMQNNSSTMNHDHMKLLRTNALGNFKTLIKDIAKMPAMLVFLSNQYSTASVPNENFARELLELFTLGKVPTQNYTEADIIAASKV
;
A
#
# COMPACT_ATOMS: atom_id res chain seq x y z
N LYS A 1 4.04 27.85 29.79
CA LYS A 1 5.12 28.30 28.90
C LYS A 1 4.47 28.73 27.58
N THR A 2 4.47 30.04 27.32
CA THR A 2 4.04 30.65 26.07
C THR A 2 5.02 30.23 24.97
N LEU A 3 4.53 29.47 24.01
CA LEU A 3 5.25 29.13 22.80
C LEU A 3 5.41 30.40 21.96
N GLY A 4 6.63 30.88 21.79
CA GLY A 4 6.93 31.98 20.90
C GLY A 4 6.58 31.60 19.44
N PRO A 5 6.16 32.55 18.59
CA PRO A 5 5.81 32.28 17.22
C PRO A 5 7.06 31.87 16.43
N ARG A 6 7.17 30.60 16.07
CA ARG A 6 8.05 30.21 14.98
C ARG A 6 7.36 30.61 13.68
N HIS A 7 7.85 31.66 13.04
CA HIS A 7 7.42 32.07 11.72
C HIS A 7 7.80 30.97 10.71
N TYR A 8 6.84 30.11 10.37
CA TYR A 8 6.87 29.44 9.07
C TYR A 8 6.41 30.44 8.03
N SER A 9 7.32 31.22 7.49
CA SER A 9 7.07 31.87 6.21
C SER A 9 7.04 30.74 5.16
N THR A 10 5.85 30.28 4.81
CA THR A 10 5.65 29.60 3.54
C THR A 10 5.82 30.66 2.46
N VAL A 11 7.02 31.11 2.25
CA VAL A 11 7.38 31.87 1.07
C VAL A 11 7.38 30.86 -0.05
N MET A 12 6.32 30.86 -0.88
CA MET A 12 6.48 30.36 -2.22
C MET A 12 7.64 31.17 -2.82
N ALA A 13 8.78 30.54 -2.94
CA ALA A 13 9.92 31.17 -3.57
C ALA A 13 9.57 31.42 -5.02
N VAL A 14 9.50 32.68 -5.38
CA VAL A 14 9.42 33.08 -6.76
C VAL A 14 10.84 32.97 -7.31
N PRO A 15 11.06 32.19 -8.38
CA PRO A 15 12.36 32.15 -9.05
C PRO A 15 12.77 33.58 -9.47
N ASP A 16 14.06 33.84 -9.50
CA ASP A 16 14.59 35.07 -10.04
C ASP A 16 14.35 35.21 -11.56
N THR A 17 14.77 36.29 -12.15
CA THR A 17 14.62 36.54 -13.61
C THR A 17 15.34 35.53 -14.49
N ASN A 18 16.22 34.69 -13.92
CA ASN A 18 16.94 33.60 -14.58
C ASN A 18 16.30 32.24 -14.32
N GLY A 19 15.19 32.17 -13.55
CA GLY A 19 14.53 30.93 -13.18
C GLY A 19 15.24 30.20 -12.03
N GLU A 20 16.20 30.83 -11.33
CA GLU A 20 16.87 30.25 -10.19
C GLU A 20 16.14 30.56 -8.88
N LEU A 21 16.03 29.56 -8.01
CA LEU A 21 15.49 29.77 -6.67
C LEU A 21 16.54 30.51 -5.80
N PRO A 22 16.09 31.45 -4.91
CA PRO A 22 16.98 32.12 -3.98
C PRO A 22 17.85 31.13 -3.19
N ASP A 23 19.11 31.47 -2.96
CA ASP A 23 20.08 30.59 -2.29
C ASP A 23 19.64 30.09 -0.89
N ASN A 24 18.76 30.84 -0.24
CA ASN A 24 18.20 30.46 1.06
C ASN A 24 17.10 29.37 0.99
N ILE A 25 16.71 29.00 -0.23
CA ILE A 25 15.72 27.90 -0.51
C ILE A 25 16.42 26.69 -1.11
N ARG A 26 17.70 26.75 -1.35
CA ARG A 26 18.47 25.55 -1.63
C ARG A 26 18.25 24.60 -0.44
N ILE A 27 17.51 23.51 -0.70
CA ILE A 27 17.48 22.37 0.20
C ILE A 27 18.95 22.02 0.43
N GLY A 28 19.47 22.40 1.59
CA GLY A 28 20.87 22.12 1.93
C GLY A 28 21.13 20.66 1.64
N THR A 29 22.30 20.34 1.15
CA THR A 29 22.72 18.95 0.95
C THR A 29 22.31 18.18 2.20
N ILE A 30 21.47 17.14 2.05
CA ILE A 30 21.08 16.30 3.17
C ILE A 30 22.38 15.71 3.72
N THR A 31 22.88 16.28 4.77
CA THR A 31 24.13 15.85 5.43
C THR A 31 23.87 14.86 6.56
N SER A 32 22.59 14.73 6.98
CA SER A 32 22.15 13.69 7.91
C SER A 32 22.04 12.36 7.17
N GLY A 33 22.97 11.45 7.40
CA GLY A 33 22.86 10.06 6.96
C GLY A 33 21.71 9.33 7.69
N LEU A 34 21.86 8.03 7.88
CA LEU A 34 20.93 7.19 8.63
C LEU A 34 21.19 7.20 10.14
N ALA A 35 21.88 8.21 10.65
CA ALA A 35 22.13 8.35 12.09
C ALA A 35 20.82 8.61 12.84
N PRO A 36 20.68 8.05 14.06
CA PRO A 36 19.53 8.34 14.91
C PRO A 36 19.38 9.83 15.19
N TYR A 37 18.15 10.29 15.28
CA TYR A 37 17.86 11.68 15.64
C TYR A 37 18.26 11.97 17.08
N THR A 38 19.07 13.03 17.28
CA THR A 38 19.59 13.47 18.58
C THR A 38 19.18 14.90 18.93
N GLY A 39 18.32 15.52 18.13
CA GLY A 39 17.84 16.89 18.36
C GLY A 39 16.76 16.98 19.45
N THR A 40 16.16 18.16 19.55
CA THR A 40 15.06 18.44 20.48
C THR A 40 13.87 17.52 20.15
N TRP A 41 13.29 16.90 21.19
CA TRP A 41 12.11 16.07 21.04
C TRP A 41 10.90 16.78 21.66
N ASP A 42 10.14 17.47 20.84
CA ASP A 42 8.96 18.21 21.27
C ASP A 42 7.77 17.95 20.33
N ILE A 43 6.69 18.70 20.53
CA ILE A 43 5.43 18.52 19.76
C ILE A 43 5.65 18.62 18.24
N TRP A 44 6.62 19.37 17.78
CA TRP A 44 6.85 19.58 16.34
C TRP A 44 7.50 18.36 15.69
N GLU A 45 8.50 17.80 16.35
CA GLU A 45 9.20 16.60 15.89
C GLU A 45 8.29 15.39 15.94
N VAL A 46 7.50 15.24 17.00
CA VAL A 46 6.48 14.18 17.09
C VAL A 46 5.42 14.33 16.00
N ALA A 47 4.89 15.52 15.80
CA ALA A 47 3.92 15.77 14.76
C ALA A 47 4.51 15.56 13.36
N HIS A 48 5.78 15.91 13.16
CA HIS A 48 6.49 15.63 11.93
C HIS A 48 6.57 14.12 11.68
N LEU A 49 7.04 13.36 12.68
CA LEU A 49 7.14 11.91 12.59
C LEU A 49 5.77 11.27 12.25
N LEU A 50 4.72 11.61 12.98
CA LEU A 50 3.37 11.08 12.74
C LEU A 50 2.86 11.38 11.33
N ARG A 51 3.11 12.57 10.79
CA ARG A 51 2.74 12.91 9.39
C ARG A 51 3.50 12.08 8.36
N ARG A 52 4.72 11.66 8.67
CA ARG A 52 5.54 10.85 7.76
C ARG A 52 5.14 9.39 7.77
N VAL A 53 4.76 8.86 8.92
CA VAL A 53 4.48 7.42 9.11
C VAL A 53 3.01 7.06 9.06
N GLY A 54 2.10 8.04 9.24
CA GLY A 54 0.65 7.84 9.22
C GLY A 54 -0.07 8.73 8.21
N PHE A 55 -1.38 8.83 8.34
CA PHE A 55 -2.27 9.63 7.48
C PHE A 55 -2.78 10.91 8.15
N GLY A 56 -2.40 11.15 9.39
CA GLY A 56 -2.80 12.31 10.15
C GLY A 56 -2.04 12.43 11.46
N VAL A 57 -2.46 13.38 12.29
CA VAL A 57 -1.89 13.60 13.62
C VAL A 57 -3.04 13.77 14.60
N LYS A 58 -3.17 12.84 15.54
CA LYS A 58 -4.14 12.92 16.63
C LYS A 58 -3.44 13.45 17.89
N LYS A 59 -4.12 14.31 18.62
CA LYS A 59 -3.56 14.89 19.86
C LYS A 59 -3.12 13.81 20.84
N THR A 60 -3.92 12.77 21.01
CA THR A 60 -3.63 11.63 21.91
C THR A 60 -2.36 10.88 21.51
N GLU A 61 -2.10 10.74 20.20
CA GLU A 61 -0.88 10.10 19.69
C GLU A 61 0.34 10.98 19.95
N VAL A 62 0.22 12.30 19.77
CA VAL A 62 1.29 13.25 20.08
C VAL A 62 1.65 13.18 21.56
N GLU A 63 0.65 13.22 22.45
CA GLU A 63 0.86 13.15 23.90
C GLU A 63 1.53 11.82 24.32
N ALA A 64 1.10 10.70 23.70
CA ALA A 64 1.70 9.39 23.98
C ALA A 64 3.16 9.31 23.52
N LEU A 65 3.50 9.82 22.32
CA LEU A 65 4.86 9.77 21.80
C LEU A 65 5.80 10.79 22.46
N LEU A 66 5.28 11.93 22.93
CA LEU A 66 6.08 12.91 23.71
C LEU A 66 6.60 12.34 25.03
N ALA A 67 5.91 11.36 25.60
CA ALA A 67 6.34 10.68 26.83
C ALA A 67 7.49 9.68 26.61
N LEU A 68 7.85 9.43 25.36
CA LEU A 68 8.89 8.47 24.97
C LEU A 68 10.16 9.17 24.52
N THR A 69 11.24 8.41 24.42
CA THR A 69 12.42 8.85 23.66
C THR A 69 12.16 8.73 22.16
N PRO A 70 12.87 9.45 21.27
CA PRO A 70 12.74 9.29 19.83
C PRO A 70 12.83 7.83 19.35
N SER A 71 13.78 7.07 19.89
CA SER A 71 13.94 5.65 19.56
C SER A 71 12.73 4.82 19.98
N ALA A 72 12.27 4.97 21.22
CA ALA A 72 11.12 4.22 21.72
C ALA A 72 9.82 4.60 20.98
N ALA A 73 9.70 5.85 20.51
CA ALA A 73 8.58 6.27 19.66
C ALA A 73 8.61 5.56 18.31
N VAL A 74 9.79 5.43 17.69
CA VAL A 74 9.96 4.66 16.45
C VAL A 74 9.65 3.18 16.67
N ASP A 75 10.13 2.56 17.75
CA ASP A 75 9.87 1.16 18.08
C ASP A 75 8.37 0.90 18.23
N LEU A 76 7.64 1.81 18.89
CA LEU A 76 6.19 1.73 19.00
C LEU A 76 5.50 1.78 17.62
N LEU A 77 5.91 2.72 16.77
CA LEU A 77 5.36 2.87 15.41
C LEU A 77 5.63 1.65 14.51
N MET A 78 6.72 0.93 14.75
CA MET A 78 7.06 -0.29 14.02
C MET A 78 6.23 -1.51 14.48
N THR A 79 5.42 -1.36 15.51
CA THR A 79 4.51 -2.42 15.96
C THR A 79 3.34 -2.56 14.99
N LEU A 80 3.15 -3.75 14.41
CA LEU A 80 2.11 -4.03 13.42
C LEU A 80 0.80 -4.53 14.04
N ALA A 81 0.40 -4.01 15.19
CA ALA A 81 -0.88 -4.39 15.82
C ALA A 81 -2.06 -4.01 14.90
N PRO A 82 -3.03 -4.92 14.68
CA PRO A 82 -4.20 -4.61 13.87
C PRO A 82 -5.04 -3.52 14.54
N PRO A 83 -5.69 -2.64 13.76
CA PRO A 83 -6.65 -1.69 14.30
C PRO A 83 -7.88 -2.43 14.86
N ALA A 84 -8.53 -1.84 15.87
CA ALA A 84 -9.77 -2.37 16.41
C ALA A 84 -10.96 -2.16 15.45
N ASN A 85 -10.90 -1.12 14.62
CA ASN A 85 -11.88 -0.77 13.61
C ASN A 85 -11.15 -0.22 12.36
N PRO A 86 -11.64 -0.45 11.15
CA PRO A 86 -12.74 -1.36 10.83
C PRO A 86 -12.41 -2.81 11.18
N SER A 87 -13.38 -3.73 10.99
CA SER A 87 -13.17 -5.17 11.18
C SER A 87 -11.89 -5.68 10.50
N ALA A 88 -11.38 -6.83 10.93
CA ALA A 88 -10.17 -7.43 10.37
C ALA A 88 -10.26 -7.72 8.86
N THR A 89 -11.47 -7.80 8.31
CA THR A 89 -11.78 -8.08 6.90
C THR A 89 -12.94 -7.21 6.42
N PRO A 90 -13.05 -6.92 5.12
CA PRO A 90 -14.22 -6.25 4.57
C PRO A 90 -15.49 -7.11 4.73
N LEU A 91 -16.60 -6.44 4.99
CA LEU A 91 -17.88 -7.05 5.31
C LEU A 91 -18.93 -6.75 4.24
N ASN A 92 -19.96 -7.59 4.20
CA ASN A 92 -21.18 -7.30 3.42
C ASN A 92 -21.96 -6.16 4.10
N HIS A 93 -21.74 -4.93 3.69
CA HIS A 93 -22.52 -3.75 4.03
C HIS A 93 -23.24 -3.15 2.81
N TYR A 94 -23.13 -3.82 1.66
CA TYR A 94 -23.70 -3.38 0.39
C TYR A 94 -25.10 -3.95 0.14
N GLN A 95 -25.55 -4.92 0.93
CA GLN A 95 -26.93 -5.45 0.88
C GLN A 95 -27.78 -4.83 1.99
N ASN A 96 -29.03 -4.54 1.70
CA ASN A 96 -29.92 -3.86 2.65
C ASN A 96 -30.69 -4.81 3.58
N THR A 97 -30.91 -6.06 3.20
CA THR A 97 -31.86 -6.93 3.93
C THR A 97 -31.53 -8.42 3.88
N ALA A 98 -30.61 -8.87 3.07
CA ALA A 98 -30.42 -10.30 2.80
C ALA A 98 -28.96 -10.67 2.60
N ALA A 99 -28.70 -11.96 2.40
CA ALA A 99 -27.44 -12.43 1.88
C ALA A 99 -27.18 -11.90 0.47
N ASP A 100 -25.92 -11.74 0.08
CA ASP A 100 -25.56 -11.53 -1.30
C ASP A 100 -25.80 -12.82 -2.13
N SER A 101 -25.64 -12.80 -3.45
CA SER A 101 -25.86 -13.97 -4.31
C SER A 101 -24.89 -15.13 -4.01
N GLY A 102 -23.80 -14.87 -3.29
CA GLY A 102 -22.88 -15.90 -2.78
C GLY A 102 -23.27 -16.46 -1.41
N GLY A 103 -24.39 -16.00 -0.82
CA GLY A 103 -24.90 -16.48 0.47
C GLY A 103 -24.30 -15.76 1.69
N ILE A 104 -23.56 -14.67 1.51
CA ILE A 104 -22.96 -13.91 2.63
C ILE A 104 -24.00 -12.99 3.24
N LEU A 105 -24.30 -13.17 4.51
CA LEU A 105 -25.27 -12.33 5.25
C LEU A 105 -24.75 -10.91 5.45
N LEU A 106 -25.70 -9.96 5.65
CA LEU A 106 -25.37 -8.60 6.02
C LEU A 106 -24.52 -8.58 7.31
N GLY A 107 -23.39 -7.88 7.27
CA GLY A 107 -22.45 -7.77 8.38
C GLY A 107 -21.41 -8.90 8.44
N ASP A 108 -21.52 -9.94 7.62
CA ASP A 108 -20.53 -11.02 7.56
C ASP A 108 -19.41 -10.73 6.56
N SER A 109 -18.24 -11.35 6.77
CA SER A 109 -17.11 -11.26 5.86
C SER A 109 -17.32 -12.13 4.62
N TRP A 110 -17.08 -11.54 3.46
CA TRP A 110 -17.17 -12.25 2.18
C TRP A 110 -15.81 -12.81 1.71
N THR A 111 -14.72 -12.50 2.39
CA THR A 111 -13.36 -12.74 1.88
C THR A 111 -12.96 -14.21 1.75
N SER A 112 -13.60 -15.11 2.49
CA SER A 112 -13.39 -16.57 2.39
C SER A 112 -14.35 -17.25 1.42
N ASN A 113 -15.32 -16.51 0.88
CA ASN A 113 -16.30 -17.03 -0.06
C ASN A 113 -15.86 -16.70 -1.49
N ASN A 114 -15.24 -17.67 -2.14
CA ASN A 114 -15.08 -17.62 -3.58
C ASN A 114 -16.47 -17.71 -4.19
N LEU A 115 -16.90 -16.68 -4.92
CA LEU A 115 -18.06 -16.79 -5.78
C LEU A 115 -17.79 -17.96 -6.73
N ALA A 116 -18.29 -19.14 -6.38
CA ALA A 116 -18.29 -20.27 -7.28
C ALA A 116 -18.92 -19.79 -8.59
N TYR A 117 -18.47 -20.30 -9.72
CA TYR A 117 -18.98 -20.00 -11.06
C TYR A 117 -20.51 -19.98 -11.07
N LEU A 118 -21.07 -18.86 -10.69
CA LEU A 118 -22.49 -18.63 -10.82
C LEU A 118 -22.66 -18.14 -12.27
N THR A 119 -23.46 -18.83 -13.02
CA THR A 119 -23.77 -18.48 -14.41
C THR A 119 -24.90 -17.46 -14.43
N GLY A 120 -24.58 -16.15 -14.44
CA GLY A 120 -25.61 -15.12 -14.54
C GLY A 120 -25.15 -13.69 -14.28
N SER A 121 -25.96 -12.72 -14.66
CA SER A 121 -25.69 -11.29 -14.53
C SER A 121 -25.53 -10.78 -13.07
N ASN A 122 -26.03 -11.54 -12.10
CA ASN A 122 -25.98 -11.16 -10.69
C ASN A 122 -24.56 -11.22 -10.10
N ASP A 123 -23.69 -12.06 -10.64
CA ASP A 123 -22.35 -12.28 -10.13
C ASP A 123 -21.44 -11.08 -10.34
N SER A 124 -21.52 -10.44 -11.50
CA SER A 124 -20.71 -9.24 -11.77
C SER A 124 -21.14 -8.08 -10.86
N THR A 125 -22.42 -8.00 -10.50
CA THR A 125 -22.93 -7.00 -9.56
C THR A 125 -22.39 -7.23 -8.17
N VAL A 126 -22.49 -8.44 -7.62
CA VAL A 126 -21.99 -8.78 -6.29
C VAL A 126 -20.47 -8.66 -6.22
N ASN A 127 -19.77 -9.11 -7.26
CA ASN A 127 -18.32 -8.95 -7.33
C ASN A 127 -17.91 -7.47 -7.32
N SER A 128 -18.64 -6.61 -8.04
CA SER A 128 -18.43 -5.16 -8.01
C SER A 128 -18.75 -4.54 -6.64
N GLN A 129 -19.80 -4.99 -5.98
CA GLN A 129 -20.15 -4.55 -4.63
C GLN A 129 -19.09 -4.96 -3.60
N ARG A 130 -18.61 -6.20 -3.67
CA ARG A 130 -17.51 -6.69 -2.83
C ARG A 130 -16.22 -5.90 -3.11
N GLN A 131 -15.95 -5.55 -4.36
CA GLN A 131 -14.81 -4.72 -4.74
C GLN A 131 -14.90 -3.32 -4.11
N ASN A 132 -16.06 -2.68 -4.16
CA ASN A 132 -16.28 -1.38 -3.52
C ASN A 132 -16.13 -1.51 -2.00
N SER A 133 -16.70 -2.55 -1.39
CA SER A 133 -16.52 -2.84 0.04
C SER A 133 -15.03 -3.03 0.43
N LEU A 134 -14.22 -3.63 -0.44
CA LEU A 134 -12.77 -3.73 -0.23
C LEU A 134 -12.10 -2.36 -0.24
N ILE A 135 -12.48 -1.49 -1.17
CA ILE A 135 -11.95 -0.13 -1.26
C ILE A 135 -12.32 0.68 -0.03
N ASP A 136 -13.61 0.67 0.35
CA ASP A 136 -14.10 1.37 1.53
C ASP A 136 -13.42 0.88 2.82
N TRP A 137 -13.27 -0.43 2.96
CA TRP A 137 -12.56 -1.03 4.07
C TRP A 137 -11.09 -0.59 4.11
N SER A 138 -10.41 -0.54 2.98
CA SER A 138 -9.01 -0.12 2.88
C SER A 138 -8.84 1.35 3.29
N TRP A 139 -9.75 2.24 2.88
CA TRP A 139 -9.79 3.62 3.35
C TRP A 139 -10.11 3.71 4.84
N GLY A 140 -11.05 2.90 5.30
CA GLY A 140 -11.39 2.79 6.72
C GLY A 140 -10.19 2.42 7.59
N LEU A 141 -9.32 1.54 7.12
CA LEU A 141 -8.06 1.19 7.79
C LEU A 141 -7.11 2.39 7.88
N CYS A 142 -6.95 3.15 6.79
CA CYS A 142 -6.09 4.34 6.80
C CYS A 142 -6.61 5.44 7.74
N ILE A 143 -7.94 5.65 7.79
CA ILE A 143 -8.56 6.69 8.64
C ILE A 143 -8.52 6.31 10.12
N ASN A 144 -8.70 5.02 10.43
CA ASN A 144 -8.77 4.50 11.80
C ASN A 144 -7.48 3.82 12.26
N GLU A 145 -6.39 4.02 11.54
CA GLU A 145 -5.10 3.44 11.89
C GLU A 145 -4.72 3.73 13.34
N ASN A 146 -4.21 2.71 14.02
CA ASN A 146 -3.55 2.88 15.31
C ASN A 146 -2.21 3.60 15.13
N THR A 147 -1.54 3.91 16.24
CA THR A 147 -0.19 4.50 16.24
C THR A 147 0.84 3.49 15.71
N THR A 148 0.85 3.30 14.40
CA THR A 148 1.69 2.33 13.67
C THR A 148 1.95 2.81 12.25
N ILE A 149 3.00 2.31 11.62
CA ILE A 149 3.35 2.58 10.22
C ILE A 149 2.67 1.61 9.23
N ARG A 150 1.91 0.63 9.70
CA ARG A 150 1.42 -0.49 8.88
C ARG A 150 0.73 -0.04 7.60
N GLU A 151 -0.35 0.75 7.71
CA GLU A 151 -1.15 1.10 6.53
C GLU A 151 -0.38 2.02 5.57
N LYS A 152 0.53 2.83 6.10
CA LYS A 152 1.44 3.61 5.27
C LYS A 152 2.38 2.73 4.45
N MET A 153 2.88 1.65 5.04
CA MET A 153 3.72 0.68 4.34
C MET A 153 2.91 -0.17 3.36
N VAL A 154 1.67 -0.51 3.69
CA VAL A 154 0.76 -1.18 2.73
C VAL A 154 0.54 -0.30 1.51
N LEU A 155 0.23 0.98 1.71
CA LEU A 155 0.07 1.93 0.61
C LEU A 155 1.36 2.09 -0.21
N PHE A 156 2.53 2.13 0.45
CA PHE A 156 3.83 2.16 -0.23
C PHE A 156 4.02 0.95 -1.12
N TRP A 157 3.80 -0.27 -0.60
CA TRP A 157 3.94 -1.50 -1.38
C TRP A 157 2.90 -1.59 -2.49
N TYR A 158 1.65 -1.19 -2.24
CA TYR A 158 0.60 -1.15 -3.25
C TYR A 158 0.94 -0.18 -4.40
N HIS A 159 1.59 0.95 -4.09
CA HIS A 159 2.05 1.90 -5.10
C HIS A 159 3.29 1.40 -5.86
N PHE A 160 4.19 0.70 -5.17
CA PHE A 160 5.43 0.20 -5.74
C PHE A 160 5.22 -1.06 -6.60
N ILE A 161 4.30 -1.94 -6.20
CA ILE A 161 3.95 -3.18 -6.91
C ILE A 161 2.43 -3.21 -7.10
N PRO A 162 1.91 -2.36 -7.99
CA PRO A 162 0.48 -2.16 -8.13
C PRO A 162 -0.20 -3.34 -8.80
N VAL A 163 -1.48 -3.52 -8.46
CA VAL A 163 -2.46 -4.29 -9.23
C VAL A 163 -3.65 -3.37 -9.49
N ASN A 164 -4.06 -3.22 -10.74
CA ASN A 164 -5.27 -2.50 -11.04
C ASN A 164 -6.49 -3.39 -10.74
N PHE A 165 -7.22 -3.04 -9.71
CA PHE A 165 -8.38 -3.80 -9.25
C PHE A 165 -9.49 -3.90 -10.30
N ASP A 166 -9.67 -2.88 -11.12
CA ASP A 166 -10.69 -2.89 -12.17
C ASP A 166 -10.31 -3.81 -13.33
N ASP A 167 -9.02 -3.87 -13.70
CA ASP A 167 -8.56 -4.80 -14.73
C ASP A 167 -8.76 -6.26 -14.28
N VAL A 168 -8.40 -6.57 -13.03
CA VAL A 168 -8.64 -7.89 -12.45
C VAL A 168 -10.14 -8.19 -12.38
N ARG A 169 -10.98 -7.23 -11.99
CA ARG A 169 -12.44 -7.37 -11.92
C ARG A 169 -13.04 -7.72 -13.27
N ASN A 170 -12.59 -7.08 -14.32
CA ASN A 170 -13.14 -7.28 -15.66
C ASN A 170 -12.79 -8.65 -16.26
N MET A 171 -11.79 -9.32 -15.72
CA MET A 171 -11.30 -10.59 -16.26
C MET A 171 -11.78 -11.83 -15.51
N GLN A 172 -12.19 -11.70 -14.23
CA GLN A 172 -12.47 -12.87 -13.38
C GLN A 172 -13.69 -12.64 -12.47
N ASN A 173 -14.55 -13.63 -12.33
CA ASN A 173 -15.77 -13.55 -11.52
C ASN A 173 -15.51 -13.48 -10.00
N ASN A 174 -14.33 -13.91 -9.51
CA ASN A 174 -13.93 -13.87 -8.11
C ASN A 174 -12.82 -12.84 -7.83
N SER A 175 -12.74 -11.83 -8.68
CA SER A 175 -11.65 -10.83 -8.62
C SER A 175 -11.62 -10.03 -7.32
N SER A 176 -12.75 -9.80 -6.66
CA SER A 176 -12.78 -9.14 -5.35
C SER A 176 -11.99 -9.93 -4.29
N THR A 177 -12.10 -11.26 -4.28
CA THR A 177 -11.29 -12.12 -3.40
C THR A 177 -9.82 -12.09 -3.79
N MET A 178 -9.50 -12.14 -5.07
CA MET A 178 -8.12 -12.03 -5.56
C MET A 178 -7.47 -10.71 -5.14
N ASN A 179 -8.20 -9.60 -5.29
CA ASN A 179 -7.74 -8.27 -4.89
C ASN A 179 -7.61 -8.14 -3.37
N HIS A 180 -8.54 -8.72 -2.59
CA HIS A 180 -8.43 -8.80 -1.14
C HIS A 180 -7.18 -9.57 -0.71
N ASP A 181 -6.92 -10.73 -1.32
CA ASP A 181 -5.75 -11.54 -0.98
C ASP A 181 -4.43 -10.83 -1.33
N HIS A 182 -4.41 -10.05 -2.42
CA HIS A 182 -3.26 -9.19 -2.72
C HIS A 182 -3.04 -8.15 -1.61
N MET A 183 -4.08 -7.43 -1.19
CA MET A 183 -3.99 -6.47 -0.08
C MET A 183 -3.57 -7.14 1.23
N LYS A 184 -4.10 -8.32 1.52
CA LYS A 184 -3.72 -9.13 2.70
C LYS A 184 -2.25 -9.50 2.68
N LEU A 185 -1.72 -9.91 1.50
CA LEU A 185 -0.30 -10.22 1.34
C LEU A 185 0.58 -9.01 1.65
N LEU A 186 0.26 -7.83 1.09
CA LEU A 186 0.99 -6.59 1.37
C LEU A 186 0.96 -6.25 2.86
N ARG A 187 -0.18 -6.40 3.53
CA ARG A 187 -0.33 -6.16 4.97
C ARG A 187 0.50 -7.13 5.82
N THR A 188 0.52 -8.40 5.45
CA THR A 188 1.32 -9.43 6.14
C THR A 188 2.81 -9.14 6.03
N ASN A 189 3.24 -8.59 4.89
CA ASN A 189 4.64 -8.32 4.59
C ASN A 189 5.00 -6.82 4.72
N ALA A 190 4.18 -6.00 5.37
CA ALA A 190 4.36 -4.55 5.41
C ALA A 190 5.78 -4.11 5.84
N LEU A 191 6.36 -4.80 6.83
CA LEU A 191 7.74 -4.63 7.30
C LEU A 191 8.56 -5.93 7.15
N GLY A 192 8.14 -6.80 6.25
CA GLY A 192 8.75 -8.10 6.02
C GLY A 192 9.98 -8.05 5.12
N ASN A 193 10.43 -9.23 4.73
CA ASN A 193 11.56 -9.38 3.82
C ASN A 193 11.11 -9.17 2.36
N PHE A 194 11.74 -8.25 1.65
CA PHE A 194 11.40 -7.91 0.26
C PHE A 194 11.48 -9.11 -0.71
N LYS A 195 12.49 -9.96 -0.57
CA LYS A 195 12.62 -11.17 -1.39
C LYS A 195 11.44 -12.12 -1.21
N THR A 196 10.96 -12.26 0.04
CA THR A 196 9.77 -13.07 0.34
C THR A 196 8.54 -12.45 -0.28
N LEU A 197 8.34 -11.14 -0.08
CA LEU A 197 7.23 -10.39 -0.67
C LEU A 197 7.16 -10.58 -2.19
N ILE A 198 8.27 -10.40 -2.91
CA ILE A 198 8.31 -10.57 -4.38
C ILE A 198 7.99 -12.00 -4.80
N LYS A 199 8.53 -13.00 -4.12
CA LYS A 199 8.23 -14.41 -4.42
C LYS A 199 6.76 -14.76 -4.23
N ASP A 200 6.13 -14.17 -3.22
CA ASP A 200 4.73 -14.43 -2.93
C ASP A 200 3.83 -13.64 -3.91
N ILE A 201 4.16 -12.39 -4.23
CA ILE A 201 3.45 -11.58 -5.23
C ILE A 201 3.50 -12.26 -6.61
N ALA A 202 4.63 -12.84 -7.00
CA ALA A 202 4.76 -13.54 -8.27
C ALA A 202 3.80 -14.74 -8.44
N LYS A 203 3.22 -15.23 -7.34
CA LYS A 203 2.23 -16.32 -7.34
C LYS A 203 0.80 -15.85 -7.11
N MET A 204 0.60 -14.55 -6.83
CA MET A 204 -0.73 -14.02 -6.52
C MET A 204 -1.64 -14.00 -7.74
N PRO A 205 -2.83 -14.60 -7.67
CA PRO A 205 -3.77 -14.61 -8.79
C PRO A 205 -4.06 -13.22 -9.36
N ALA A 206 -4.25 -12.21 -8.49
CA ALA A 206 -4.49 -10.84 -8.93
C ALA A 206 -3.36 -10.30 -9.80
N MET A 207 -2.09 -10.55 -9.43
CA MET A 207 -0.92 -10.13 -10.19
C MET A 207 -0.82 -10.89 -11.53
N LEU A 208 -1.06 -12.21 -11.51
CA LEU A 208 -1.01 -13.03 -12.72
C LEU A 208 -2.08 -12.61 -13.72
N VAL A 209 -3.27 -12.24 -13.25
CA VAL A 209 -4.35 -11.68 -14.08
C VAL A 209 -3.97 -10.31 -14.62
N PHE A 210 -3.51 -9.41 -13.74
CA PHE A 210 -3.17 -8.03 -14.10
C PHE A 210 -2.10 -7.96 -15.19
N LEU A 211 -1.07 -8.80 -15.11
CA LEU A 211 0.01 -8.86 -16.10
C LEU A 211 -0.19 -9.93 -17.18
N SER A 212 -1.42 -10.46 -17.30
CA SER A 212 -1.82 -11.42 -18.34
C SER A 212 -1.03 -12.74 -18.34
N ASN A 213 -0.37 -13.09 -17.24
CA ASN A 213 0.39 -14.33 -17.14
C ASN A 213 -0.48 -15.59 -17.11
N GLN A 214 -1.78 -15.45 -16.83
CA GLN A 214 -2.78 -16.50 -16.94
C GLN A 214 -2.91 -17.07 -18.37
N TYR A 215 -2.46 -16.34 -19.38
CA TYR A 215 -2.45 -16.78 -20.78
C TYR A 215 -1.11 -17.37 -21.22
N SER A 216 -0.11 -17.40 -20.33
CA SER A 216 1.19 -17.99 -20.60
C SER A 216 1.06 -19.51 -20.79
N THR A 217 1.68 -20.03 -21.83
CA THR A 217 1.77 -21.46 -22.11
C THR A 217 3.20 -21.86 -22.46
N ALA A 218 3.53 -23.14 -22.36
CA ALA A 218 4.86 -23.64 -22.71
C ALA A 218 5.26 -23.34 -24.17
N SER A 219 4.27 -23.28 -25.09
CA SER A 219 4.48 -22.97 -26.50
C SER A 219 4.50 -21.47 -26.80
N VAL A 220 3.81 -20.67 -26.00
CA VAL A 220 3.72 -19.22 -26.14
C VAL A 220 3.87 -18.60 -24.75
N PRO A 221 5.09 -18.51 -24.21
CA PRO A 221 5.34 -17.89 -22.93
C PRO A 221 5.02 -16.39 -22.98
N ASN A 222 4.37 -15.87 -21.92
CA ASN A 222 4.09 -14.44 -21.80
C ASN A 222 5.26 -13.74 -21.13
N GLU A 223 5.99 -12.93 -21.87
CA GLU A 223 7.15 -12.20 -21.36
C GLU A 223 6.77 -10.98 -20.53
N ASN A 224 5.52 -10.50 -20.61
CA ASN A 224 5.12 -9.26 -19.94
C ASN A 224 5.34 -9.33 -18.42
N PHE A 225 4.85 -10.41 -17.79
CA PHE A 225 5.06 -10.61 -16.35
C PHE A 225 6.55 -10.66 -15.99
N ALA A 226 7.34 -11.42 -16.75
CA ALA A 226 8.77 -11.56 -16.49
C ALA A 226 9.52 -10.21 -16.65
N ARG A 227 9.14 -9.43 -17.65
CA ARG A 227 9.70 -8.11 -17.90
C ARG A 227 9.37 -7.15 -16.75
N GLU A 228 8.12 -7.04 -16.36
CA GLU A 228 7.70 -6.15 -15.27
C GLU A 228 8.33 -6.56 -13.94
N LEU A 229 8.46 -7.85 -13.68
CA LEU A 229 9.14 -8.36 -12.49
C LEU A 229 10.59 -7.88 -12.40
N LEU A 230 11.33 -7.95 -13.51
CA LEU A 230 12.73 -7.55 -13.55
C LEU A 230 12.89 -6.02 -13.65
N GLU A 231 12.13 -5.39 -14.52
CA GLU A 231 12.28 -3.96 -14.86
C GLU A 231 11.67 -3.03 -13.81
N LEU A 232 10.43 -3.29 -13.36
CA LEU A 232 9.72 -2.37 -12.47
C LEU A 232 9.80 -2.77 -11.00
N PHE A 233 9.75 -4.06 -10.71
CA PHE A 233 9.56 -4.48 -9.32
C PHE A 233 10.85 -4.88 -8.61
N THR A 234 11.95 -5.18 -9.33
CA THR A 234 13.17 -5.68 -8.69
C THR A 234 14.45 -4.99 -9.14
N LEU A 235 14.97 -5.29 -10.33
CA LEU A 235 16.31 -4.87 -10.73
C LEU A 235 16.37 -3.45 -11.29
N GLY A 236 15.29 -3.00 -11.93
CA GLY A 236 15.28 -1.71 -12.60
C GLY A 236 16.07 -1.71 -13.91
N LYS A 237 15.93 -0.62 -14.67
CA LYS A 237 16.58 -0.41 -15.96
C LYS A 237 17.65 0.69 -15.91
N VAL A 238 17.53 1.59 -14.95
CA VAL A 238 18.41 2.75 -14.77
C VAL A 238 19.04 2.71 -13.38
N PRO A 239 20.27 3.11 -13.18
CA PRO A 239 21.23 3.63 -14.17
C PRO A 239 21.88 2.55 -15.03
N THR A 240 21.80 1.28 -14.64
CA THR A 240 22.40 0.15 -15.38
C THR A 240 21.44 -1.02 -15.37
N GLN A 241 21.08 -1.51 -16.54
CA GLN A 241 20.28 -2.72 -16.69
C GLN A 241 21.13 -3.95 -16.36
N ASN A 242 20.71 -4.70 -15.34
CA ASN A 242 21.42 -5.89 -14.85
C ASN A 242 20.75 -7.21 -15.28
N TYR A 243 19.98 -7.19 -16.36
CA TYR A 243 19.34 -8.34 -17.00
C TYR A 243 19.30 -8.13 -18.51
N THR A 244 19.16 -9.22 -19.26
CA THR A 244 19.11 -9.23 -20.72
C THR A 244 17.73 -9.69 -21.21
N GLU A 245 17.46 -9.54 -22.49
CA GLU A 245 16.26 -10.13 -23.11
C GLU A 245 16.23 -11.67 -22.97
N ALA A 246 17.40 -12.30 -22.98
CA ALA A 246 17.49 -13.75 -22.75
C ALA A 246 17.05 -14.13 -21.32
N ASP A 247 17.31 -13.29 -20.32
CA ASP A 247 16.84 -13.51 -18.95
C ASP A 247 15.31 -13.37 -18.86
N ILE A 248 14.73 -12.40 -19.58
CA ILE A 248 13.27 -12.24 -19.64
C ILE A 248 12.62 -13.47 -20.28
N ILE A 249 13.15 -13.93 -21.42
CA ILE A 249 12.66 -15.13 -22.10
C ILE A 249 12.82 -16.37 -21.20
N ALA A 250 13.91 -16.49 -20.46
CA ALA A 250 14.10 -17.59 -19.51
C ALA A 250 13.10 -17.51 -18.36
N ALA A 251 12.90 -16.33 -17.76
CA ALA A 251 11.97 -16.12 -16.67
C ALA A 251 10.50 -16.32 -17.07
N SER A 252 10.13 -16.05 -18.34
CA SER A 252 8.77 -16.24 -18.83
C SER A 252 8.36 -17.71 -18.97
N LYS A 253 9.34 -18.64 -18.92
CA LYS A 253 9.11 -20.09 -19.06
C LYS A 253 8.98 -20.82 -17.73
N VAL A 254 9.17 -20.11 -16.62
CA VAL A 254 9.08 -20.63 -15.24
C VAL A 254 7.68 -20.34 -14.68
#